data_b3ced06c8ea8040c457fe52b0df3890e
#
_entry.id   b3ced06c8ea8040c457fe52b0df3890e
#
_cell.length_a   1.000
_cell.length_b   1.000
_cell.length_c   1.000
_cell.angle_alpha   90.00
_cell.angle_beta   90.00
_cell.angle_gamma   90.00
#
_symmetry.space_group_name_H-M   'P 1'
#
loop_
_entity.id
_entity.type
_entity.pdbx_description
1 polymer ?
#
loop_
_entity_poly.entity_id
_entity_poly.type
_entity_poly.pdbx_seq_one_letter_code
_entity_poly.pdbx_strand_id
1 'polypeptide(L)'
;MADRPRSSPKRASPRSIEETSAGGFVLDRGSRHPKAALIARRDKRGRLVWSLPKGHIEAGETPEAAAIREVFEETGITGSIVASLGTIDFWFMADERRVHKTVHHYVLEAHDLELSDADAEVAEVAWVPLDEVASRLRYADERRLVDRVRAVLADPAHRTDSGPGATL
;
A
#
# COMPACT_ATOMS: atom_id res chain seq x y z
N MET A 1 -16.08 41.93 48.06
CA MET A 1 -15.87 41.95 46.62
C MET A 1 -15.02 40.72 46.27
N ALA A 2 -15.65 39.73 45.69
CA ALA A 2 -14.98 38.46 45.36
C ALA A 2 -14.45 38.53 43.93
N ASP A 3 -13.15 38.36 43.80
CA ASP A 3 -12.44 38.35 42.53
C ASP A 3 -12.77 37.01 41.78
N ARG A 4 -13.38 37.10 40.61
CA ARG A 4 -13.66 35.95 39.74
C ARG A 4 -12.40 35.57 39.01
N PRO A 5 -11.96 34.31 39.01
CA PRO A 5 -10.83 33.89 38.21
C PRO A 5 -11.23 33.96 36.71
N ARG A 6 -10.43 34.69 35.93
CA ARG A 6 -10.53 34.75 34.46
C ARG A 6 -10.20 33.35 33.90
N SER A 7 -11.19 32.72 33.30
CA SER A 7 -11.01 31.50 32.53
C SER A 7 -10.15 31.79 31.31
N SER A 8 -8.96 31.21 31.28
CA SER A 8 -8.10 31.23 30.10
C SER A 8 -8.83 30.56 28.94
N PRO A 9 -8.75 31.12 27.72
CA PRO A 9 -9.36 30.49 26.55
C PRO A 9 -8.68 29.14 26.32
N LYS A 10 -9.47 28.05 26.30
CA LYS A 10 -9.01 26.73 25.83
C LYS A 10 -8.45 26.93 24.43
N ARG A 11 -7.15 26.71 24.25
CA ARG A 11 -6.54 26.63 22.92
C ARG A 11 -7.32 25.56 22.15
N ALA A 12 -7.93 25.97 21.06
CA ALA A 12 -8.56 25.04 20.11
C ALA A 12 -7.49 24.05 19.68
N SER A 13 -7.75 22.75 19.85
CA SER A 13 -6.88 21.71 19.34
C SER A 13 -6.67 21.93 17.82
N PRO A 14 -5.43 21.87 17.32
CA PRO A 14 -5.19 22.06 15.90
C PRO A 14 -6.06 21.06 15.12
N ARG A 15 -6.81 21.57 14.13
CA ARG A 15 -7.64 20.71 13.26
C ARG A 15 -6.73 19.68 12.63
N SER A 16 -7.02 18.40 12.86
CA SER A 16 -6.34 17.31 12.19
C SER A 16 -6.77 17.27 10.72
N ILE A 17 -5.81 16.94 9.87
CA ILE A 17 -6.03 16.67 8.45
C ILE A 17 -6.22 15.17 8.29
N GLU A 18 -7.27 14.75 7.59
CA GLU A 18 -7.49 13.36 7.21
C GLU A 18 -6.97 13.13 5.80
N GLU A 19 -6.10 12.11 5.66
CA GLU A 19 -5.59 11.66 4.36
C GLU A 19 -5.93 10.19 4.16
N THR A 20 -6.39 9.83 2.96
CA THR A 20 -6.68 8.44 2.59
C THR A 20 -5.88 8.04 1.37
N SER A 21 -5.32 6.85 1.42
CA SER A 21 -4.55 6.23 0.34
C SER A 21 -4.99 4.78 0.14
N ALA A 22 -4.65 4.22 -1.01
CA ALA A 22 -4.85 2.82 -1.31
C ALA A 22 -3.70 2.27 -2.15
N GLY A 23 -3.48 0.97 -2.03
CA GLY A 23 -2.45 0.26 -2.77
C GLY A 23 -2.37 -1.20 -2.31
N GLY A 24 -1.23 -1.83 -2.47
CA GLY A 24 -1.04 -3.17 -1.94
C GLY A 24 -0.03 -4.04 -2.66
N PHE A 25 -0.24 -5.34 -2.51
CA PHE A 25 0.59 -6.38 -3.10
C PHE A 25 0.03 -6.78 -4.45
N VAL A 26 0.65 -6.36 -5.54
CA VAL A 26 0.38 -6.94 -6.86
C VAL A 26 1.30 -8.14 -7.05
N LEU A 27 0.71 -9.30 -7.28
CA LEU A 27 1.40 -10.59 -7.28
C LEU A 27 1.49 -11.18 -8.69
N ASP A 28 2.69 -11.63 -9.03
CA ASP A 28 2.90 -12.68 -10.03
C ASP A 28 2.61 -14.04 -9.38
N ARG A 29 1.46 -14.64 -9.72
CA ARG A 29 1.01 -15.93 -9.20
C ARG A 29 1.29 -17.10 -10.14
N GLY A 30 1.90 -16.84 -11.29
CA GLY A 30 2.16 -17.84 -12.32
C GLY A 30 3.29 -18.82 -11.99
N SER A 31 4.05 -18.57 -10.92
CA SER A 31 5.14 -19.46 -10.49
C SER A 31 4.82 -20.14 -9.15
N ARG A 32 5.57 -21.21 -8.82
CA ARG A 32 5.51 -21.87 -7.51
C ARG A 32 5.85 -20.91 -6.36
N HIS A 33 6.63 -19.90 -6.65
CA HIS A 33 7.07 -18.89 -5.70
C HIS A 33 6.54 -17.52 -6.15
N PRO A 34 5.37 -17.11 -5.64
CA PRO A 34 4.79 -15.82 -6.02
C PRO A 34 5.73 -14.67 -5.67
N LYS A 35 5.75 -13.67 -6.54
CA LYS A 35 6.52 -12.44 -6.36
C LYS A 35 5.57 -11.25 -6.23
N ALA A 36 5.97 -10.27 -5.44
CA ALA A 36 5.28 -8.99 -5.33
C ALA A 36 6.10 -7.88 -5.97
N ALA A 37 5.46 -6.95 -6.66
CA ALA A 37 6.13 -5.76 -7.15
C ALA A 37 6.27 -4.75 -6.01
N LEU A 38 7.50 -4.37 -5.70
CA LEU A 38 7.83 -3.32 -4.75
C LEU A 38 8.42 -2.12 -5.45
N ILE A 39 8.25 -0.96 -4.84
CA ILE A 39 8.87 0.29 -5.27
C ILE A 39 9.90 0.76 -4.27
N ALA A 40 10.90 1.46 -4.74
CA ALA A 40 11.87 2.15 -3.89
C ALA A 40 11.89 3.64 -4.20
N ARG A 41 11.96 4.44 -3.15
CA ARG A 41 12.21 5.88 -3.20
C ARG A 41 13.52 6.18 -2.52
N ARG A 42 14.16 7.28 -2.90
CA ARG A 42 15.36 7.75 -2.20
C ARG A 42 14.96 8.60 -1.00
N ASP A 43 15.52 8.28 0.16
CA ASP A 43 15.38 9.11 1.35
C ASP A 43 16.27 10.39 1.23
N LYS A 44 16.22 11.26 2.25
CA LYS A 44 17.02 12.49 2.29
C LYS A 44 18.53 12.25 2.23
N ARG A 45 18.99 11.03 2.53
CA ARG A 45 20.41 10.61 2.47
C ARG A 45 20.75 9.89 1.17
N GLY A 46 19.80 9.81 0.22
CA GLY A 46 19.98 9.11 -1.06
C GLY A 46 19.88 7.58 -0.99
N ARG A 47 19.47 7.02 0.14
CA ARG A 47 19.32 5.56 0.30
C ARG A 47 17.99 5.11 -0.26
N LEU A 48 17.97 3.92 -0.88
CA LEU A 48 16.74 3.30 -1.34
C LEU A 48 15.90 2.82 -0.15
N VAL A 49 14.65 3.20 -0.14
CA VAL A 49 13.65 2.79 0.84
C VAL A 49 12.54 2.07 0.11
N TRP A 50 12.40 0.77 0.38
CA TRP A 50 11.42 -0.10 -0.25
C TRP A 50 10.08 -0.08 0.47
N SER A 51 9.03 -0.01 -0.30
CA SER A 51 7.65 -0.01 0.18
C SER A 51 6.69 -0.61 -0.84
N LEU A 52 5.45 -0.83 -0.40
CA LEU A 52 4.36 -1.19 -1.29
C LEU A 52 3.96 0.01 -2.16
N PRO A 53 3.57 -0.22 -3.43
CA PRO A 53 2.97 0.82 -4.25
C PRO A 53 1.64 1.26 -3.65
N LYS A 54 1.44 2.56 -3.49
CA LYS A 54 0.23 3.18 -2.94
C LYS A 54 0.22 4.68 -3.19
N GLY A 55 -0.96 5.26 -3.21
CA GLY A 55 -1.12 6.70 -3.30
C GLY A 55 -2.51 7.19 -2.90
N HIS A 56 -2.71 8.48 -3.00
CA HIS A 56 -3.94 9.13 -2.55
C HIS A 56 -5.17 8.67 -3.34
N ILE A 57 -6.27 8.47 -2.60
CA ILE A 57 -7.60 8.23 -3.20
C ILE A 57 -8.12 9.57 -3.72
N GLU A 58 -8.46 9.64 -4.99
CA GLU A 58 -9.02 10.84 -5.62
C GLU A 58 -10.52 10.99 -5.34
N ALA A 59 -11.04 12.22 -5.48
CA ALA A 59 -12.44 12.49 -5.27
C ALA A 59 -13.33 11.63 -6.19
N GLY A 60 -14.32 10.93 -5.60
CA GLY A 60 -15.23 10.05 -6.33
C GLY A 60 -14.65 8.67 -6.67
N GLU A 61 -13.41 8.40 -6.31
CA GLU A 61 -12.75 7.11 -6.53
C GLU A 61 -12.98 6.18 -5.33
N THR A 62 -13.22 4.89 -5.60
CA THR A 62 -13.25 3.87 -4.55
C THR A 62 -11.83 3.51 -4.12
N PRO A 63 -11.62 3.00 -2.89
CA PRO A 63 -10.30 2.51 -2.47
C PRO A 63 -9.74 1.44 -3.41
N GLU A 64 -10.58 0.54 -3.92
CA GLU A 64 -10.20 -0.51 -4.87
C GLU A 64 -9.71 0.08 -6.20
N ALA A 65 -10.44 1.03 -6.76
CA ALA A 65 -10.07 1.70 -8.00
C ALA A 65 -8.75 2.48 -7.83
N ALA A 66 -8.59 3.16 -6.69
CA ALA A 66 -7.35 3.87 -6.36
C ALA A 66 -6.18 2.91 -6.25
N ALA A 67 -6.35 1.74 -5.60
CA ALA A 67 -5.29 0.74 -5.48
C ALA A 67 -4.85 0.23 -6.86
N ILE A 68 -5.78 -0.07 -7.76
CA ILE A 68 -5.49 -0.52 -9.13
C ILE A 68 -4.72 0.57 -9.88
N ARG A 69 -5.16 1.80 -9.81
CA ARG A 69 -4.55 2.95 -10.48
C ARG A 69 -3.14 3.23 -9.94
N GLU A 70 -2.97 3.31 -8.63
CA GLU A 70 -1.67 3.61 -8.01
C GLU A 70 -0.64 2.50 -8.24
N VAL A 71 -1.05 1.24 -8.16
CA VAL A 71 -0.18 0.11 -8.51
C VAL A 71 0.30 0.25 -9.96
N PHE A 72 -0.59 0.57 -10.90
CA PHE A 72 -0.22 0.77 -12.29
C PHE A 72 0.73 1.98 -12.46
N GLU A 73 0.41 3.11 -11.86
CA GLU A 73 1.22 4.33 -11.98
C GLU A 73 2.64 4.11 -11.44
N GLU A 74 2.79 3.45 -10.29
CA GLU A 74 4.08 3.28 -9.62
C GLU A 74 4.88 2.07 -10.10
N THR A 75 4.26 1.04 -10.64
CA THR A 75 4.94 -0.21 -11.05
C THR A 75 4.85 -0.52 -12.55
N GLY A 76 3.91 0.06 -13.27
CA GLY A 76 3.56 -0.31 -14.64
C GLY A 76 2.66 -1.53 -14.76
N ILE A 77 2.30 -2.18 -13.65
CA ILE A 77 1.53 -3.42 -13.66
C ILE A 77 0.03 -3.15 -13.57
N THR A 78 -0.71 -3.65 -14.53
CA THR A 78 -2.16 -3.74 -14.46
C THR A 78 -2.55 -4.98 -13.67
N GLY A 79 -3.45 -4.83 -12.72
CA GLY A 79 -3.90 -5.93 -11.88
C GLY A 79 -5.37 -5.84 -11.53
N SER A 80 -5.91 -6.91 -10.98
CA SER A 80 -7.28 -6.97 -10.45
C SER A 80 -7.27 -7.33 -8.97
N ILE A 81 -8.23 -6.80 -8.22
CA ILE A 81 -8.36 -7.07 -6.79
C ILE A 81 -8.74 -8.53 -6.55
N VAL A 82 -7.97 -9.19 -5.69
CA VAL A 82 -8.24 -10.55 -5.20
C VAL A 82 -8.90 -10.50 -3.84
N ALA A 83 -8.35 -9.72 -2.91
CA ALA A 83 -8.84 -9.61 -1.55
C ALA A 83 -8.40 -8.31 -0.89
N SER A 84 -9.16 -7.88 0.12
CA SER A 84 -8.74 -6.80 1.03
C SER A 84 -7.82 -7.34 2.12
N LEU A 85 -6.79 -6.57 2.46
CA LEU A 85 -5.92 -6.82 3.60
C LEU A 85 -6.23 -5.90 4.79
N GLY A 86 -7.30 -5.09 4.69
CA GLY A 86 -7.68 -4.12 5.70
C GLY A 86 -6.93 -2.80 5.56
N THR A 87 -6.99 -2.00 6.63
CA THR A 87 -6.40 -0.67 6.68
C THR A 87 -5.27 -0.60 7.70
N ILE A 88 -4.31 0.26 7.41
CA ILE A 88 -3.30 0.71 8.39
C ILE A 88 -3.49 2.21 8.54
N ASP A 89 -3.54 2.69 9.77
CA ASP A 89 -3.62 4.11 10.04
C ASP A 89 -2.51 4.56 11.01
N PHE A 90 -2.05 5.79 10.82
CA PHE A 90 -1.02 6.40 11.64
C PHE A 90 -1.13 7.92 11.65
N TRP A 91 -0.49 8.53 12.65
CA TRP A 91 -0.45 9.96 12.84
C TRP A 91 0.96 10.49 12.60
N PHE A 92 1.05 11.63 11.95
CA PHE A 92 2.31 12.36 11.81
C PHE A 92 2.08 13.87 11.80
N MET A 93 3.15 14.62 11.90
CA MET A 93 3.14 16.09 11.80
C MET A 93 3.67 16.52 10.44
N ALA A 94 2.91 17.35 9.75
CA ALA A 94 3.31 18.01 8.51
C ALA A 94 2.91 19.49 8.58
N ASP A 95 3.83 20.38 8.31
CA ASP A 95 3.61 21.84 8.31
C ASP A 95 2.86 22.33 9.57
N GLU A 96 3.31 21.89 10.75
CA GLU A 96 2.72 22.18 12.05
C GLU A 96 1.27 21.68 12.24
N ARG A 97 0.78 20.85 11.33
CA ARG A 97 -0.54 20.22 11.41
C ARG A 97 -0.43 18.75 11.73
N ARG A 98 -1.38 18.27 12.52
CA ARG A 98 -1.51 16.84 12.80
C ARG A 98 -2.25 16.18 11.66
N VAL A 99 -1.64 15.19 11.03
CA VAL A 99 -2.23 14.42 9.93
C VAL A 99 -2.54 13.00 10.40
N HIS A 100 -3.78 12.56 10.16
CA HIS A 100 -4.21 11.17 10.31
C HIS A 100 -4.28 10.55 8.92
N LYS A 101 -3.45 9.57 8.67
CA LYS A 101 -3.40 8.86 7.38
C LYS A 101 -3.93 7.46 7.53
N THR A 102 -4.91 7.11 6.69
CA THR A 102 -5.44 5.76 6.55
C THR A 102 -5.06 5.20 5.18
N VAL A 103 -4.48 4.01 5.14
CA VAL A 103 -4.10 3.33 3.91
C VAL A 103 -4.87 2.02 3.78
N HIS A 104 -5.65 1.90 2.71
CA HIS A 104 -6.35 0.67 2.34
C HIS A 104 -5.40 -0.23 1.55
N HIS A 105 -5.20 -1.46 2.01
CA HIS A 105 -4.32 -2.43 1.37
C HIS A 105 -5.09 -3.59 0.76
N TYR A 106 -4.63 -4.02 -0.41
CA TYR A 106 -5.23 -5.11 -1.18
C TYR A 106 -4.18 -6.10 -1.67
N VAL A 107 -4.61 -7.32 -1.95
CA VAL A 107 -3.91 -8.25 -2.83
C VAL A 107 -4.48 -8.07 -4.21
N LEU A 108 -3.62 -7.85 -5.20
CA LEU A 108 -3.95 -7.80 -6.62
C LEU A 108 -3.25 -8.93 -7.36
N GLU A 109 -3.90 -9.45 -8.38
CA GLU A 109 -3.29 -10.36 -9.34
C GLU A 109 -2.81 -9.59 -10.56
N ALA A 110 -1.53 -9.76 -10.92
CA ALA A 110 -0.96 -9.11 -12.08
C ALA A 110 -1.51 -9.71 -13.38
N HIS A 111 -1.89 -8.86 -14.34
CA HIS A 111 -2.30 -9.27 -15.69
C HIS A 111 -1.13 -9.39 -16.65
N ASP A 112 -0.05 -8.68 -16.38
CA ASP A 112 1.22 -8.69 -17.09
C ASP A 112 2.36 -8.58 -16.08
N LEU A 113 3.61 -8.77 -16.54
CA LEU A 113 4.79 -8.79 -15.67
C LEU A 113 5.83 -7.74 -16.05
N GLU A 114 5.50 -6.84 -16.96
CA GLU A 114 6.42 -5.81 -17.43
C GLU A 114 6.41 -4.60 -16.48
N LEU A 115 7.47 -4.48 -15.70
CA LEU A 115 7.65 -3.35 -14.78
C LEU A 115 8.03 -2.07 -15.54
N SER A 116 7.59 -0.94 -15.00
CA SER A 116 7.97 0.39 -15.48
C SER A 116 8.30 1.29 -14.28
N ASP A 117 9.41 2.00 -14.38
CA ASP A 117 9.85 3.04 -13.44
C ASP A 117 9.58 4.46 -14.00
N ALA A 118 8.59 4.60 -14.86
CA ALA A 118 8.26 5.88 -15.51
C ALA A 118 7.71 6.94 -14.54
N ASP A 119 7.24 6.55 -13.36
CA ASP A 119 6.83 7.48 -12.30
C ASP A 119 8.06 8.22 -11.74
N ALA A 120 8.05 9.55 -11.82
CA ALA A 120 9.17 10.39 -11.37
C ALA A 120 9.46 10.29 -9.86
N GLU A 121 8.48 9.88 -9.05
CA GLU A 121 8.64 9.70 -7.61
C GLU A 121 9.26 8.35 -7.22
N VAL A 122 9.34 7.42 -8.18
CA VAL A 122 9.87 6.06 -7.98
C VAL A 122 11.29 5.98 -8.54
N ALA A 123 12.24 5.56 -7.70
CA ALA A 123 13.63 5.36 -8.10
C ALA A 123 13.86 3.99 -8.72
N GLU A 124 13.24 2.95 -8.16
CA GLU A 124 13.33 1.58 -8.65
C GLU A 124 12.01 0.83 -8.47
N VAL A 125 11.77 -0.14 -9.34
CA VAL A 125 10.68 -1.12 -9.24
C VAL A 125 11.28 -2.50 -9.40
N ALA A 126 10.84 -3.45 -8.58
CA ALA A 126 11.35 -4.83 -8.66
C ALA A 126 10.31 -5.87 -8.29
N TRP A 127 10.34 -6.99 -8.98
CA TRP A 127 9.69 -8.22 -8.53
C TRP A 127 10.52 -8.87 -7.43
N VAL A 128 9.93 -9.00 -6.25
CA VAL A 128 10.57 -9.57 -5.07
C VAL A 128 9.83 -10.84 -4.65
N PRO A 129 10.53 -11.99 -4.48
CA PRO A 129 9.89 -13.19 -3.97
C PRO A 129 9.17 -12.90 -2.65
N LEU A 130 7.96 -13.43 -2.49
CA LEU A 130 7.14 -13.16 -1.31
C LEU A 130 7.88 -13.49 0.00
N ASP A 131 8.74 -14.52 -0.02
CA ASP A 131 9.58 -14.91 1.12
C ASP A 131 10.62 -13.85 1.51
N GLU A 132 10.97 -12.95 0.61
CA GLU A 132 11.96 -11.89 0.83
C GLU A 132 11.32 -10.52 1.07
N VAL A 133 10.01 -10.38 0.82
CA VAL A 133 9.33 -9.08 0.89
C VAL A 133 9.43 -8.47 2.28
N ALA A 134 9.19 -9.23 3.34
CA ALA A 134 9.23 -8.71 4.70
C ALA A 134 10.61 -8.14 5.07
N SER A 135 11.70 -8.75 4.62
CA SER A 135 13.06 -8.25 4.86
C SER A 135 13.40 -6.99 4.04
N ARG A 136 12.72 -6.78 2.92
CA ARG A 136 12.89 -5.62 2.03
C ARG A 136 12.13 -4.40 2.51
N LEU A 137 10.89 -4.58 2.99
CA LEU A 137 10.01 -3.50 3.38
C LEU A 137 10.56 -2.70 4.57
N ARG A 138 10.58 -1.38 4.41
CA ARG A 138 11.06 -0.46 5.44
C ARG A 138 10.12 -0.39 6.64
N TYR A 139 8.80 -0.40 6.40
CA TYR A 139 7.80 -0.09 7.42
C TYR A 139 7.26 -1.36 8.08
N ALA A 140 7.26 -1.37 9.43
CA ALA A 140 6.83 -2.52 10.22
C ALA A 140 5.37 -2.91 9.95
N ASP A 141 4.51 -1.93 9.75
CA ASP A 141 3.09 -2.18 9.49
C ASP A 141 2.86 -2.86 8.13
N GLU A 142 3.63 -2.49 7.10
CA GLU A 142 3.61 -3.17 5.81
C GLU A 142 4.16 -4.60 5.92
N ARG A 143 5.23 -4.81 6.71
CA ARG A 143 5.80 -6.16 6.94
C ARG A 143 4.77 -7.12 7.55
N ARG A 144 3.92 -6.63 8.46
CA ARG A 144 2.86 -7.44 9.08
C ARG A 144 1.80 -7.91 8.11
N LEU A 145 1.61 -7.20 6.99
CA LEU A 145 0.65 -7.59 5.96
C LEU A 145 1.07 -8.85 5.20
N VAL A 146 2.35 -9.21 5.18
CA VAL A 146 2.84 -10.40 4.47
C VAL A 146 2.15 -11.67 4.97
N ASP A 147 1.93 -11.82 6.26
CA ASP A 147 1.22 -12.98 6.81
C ASP A 147 -0.24 -13.03 6.35
N ARG A 148 -0.88 -11.88 6.22
CA ARG A 148 -2.24 -11.79 5.67
C ARG A 148 -2.28 -12.16 4.18
N VAL A 149 -1.27 -11.76 3.42
CA VAL A 149 -1.13 -12.19 2.02
C VAL A 149 -1.02 -13.70 1.91
N ARG A 150 -0.21 -14.32 2.76
CA ARG A 150 -0.06 -15.79 2.79
C ARG A 150 -1.39 -16.49 3.11
N ALA A 151 -2.17 -15.94 4.05
CA ALA A 151 -3.50 -16.47 4.38
C ALA A 151 -4.47 -16.37 3.19
N VAL A 152 -4.45 -15.26 2.46
CA VAL A 152 -5.25 -15.09 1.23
C VAL A 152 -4.86 -16.12 0.17
N LEU A 153 -3.56 -16.34 -0.05
CA LEU A 153 -3.07 -17.31 -1.03
C LEU A 153 -3.37 -18.76 -0.65
N ALA A 154 -3.46 -19.06 0.64
CA ALA A 154 -3.81 -20.39 1.14
C ALA A 154 -5.32 -20.66 1.07
N ASP A 155 -6.16 -19.63 0.98
CA ASP A 155 -7.62 -19.78 0.93
C ASP A 155 -8.04 -20.36 -0.43
N PRO A 156 -8.78 -21.51 -0.46
CA PRO A 156 -9.28 -22.09 -1.70
C PRO A 156 -10.18 -21.15 -2.53
N ALA A 157 -10.88 -20.22 -1.88
CA ALA A 157 -11.73 -19.24 -2.55
C ALA A 157 -10.94 -18.27 -3.45
N HIS A 158 -9.64 -18.13 -3.22
CA HIS A 158 -8.75 -17.26 -3.98
C HIS A 158 -7.74 -18.00 -4.86
N ARG A 159 -7.92 -19.33 -5.02
CA ARG A 159 -7.12 -20.09 -5.97
C ARG A 159 -7.53 -19.71 -7.39
N THR A 160 -6.56 -19.33 -8.20
CA THR A 160 -6.75 -19.32 -9.64
C THR A 160 -6.84 -20.79 -10.09
N ASP A 161 -7.96 -21.16 -10.68
CA ASP A 161 -8.08 -22.43 -11.39
C ASP A 161 -7.15 -22.41 -12.61
N SER A 162 -5.89 -22.71 -12.37
CA SER A 162 -5.00 -23.18 -13.44
C SER A 162 -5.38 -24.64 -13.67
N GLY A 163 -6.54 -24.84 -14.28
CA GLY A 163 -6.95 -26.16 -14.74
C GLY A 163 -5.88 -26.72 -15.67
N PRO A 164 -5.49 -28.00 -15.52
CA PRO A 164 -4.61 -28.63 -16.50
C PRO A 164 -5.32 -28.57 -17.86
N GLY A 165 -4.64 -27.92 -18.82
CA GLY A 165 -5.13 -27.91 -20.19
C GLY A 165 -5.51 -29.30 -20.64
N ALA A 166 -6.78 -29.49 -20.98
CA ALA A 166 -7.24 -30.69 -21.65
C ALA A 166 -6.50 -30.80 -22.97
N THR A 167 -5.56 -31.72 -23.00
CA THR A 167 -5.00 -32.24 -24.25
C THR A 167 -6.02 -33.12 -24.91
N LEU A 168 -6.49 -32.72 -26.06
CA LEU A 168 -7.06 -33.62 -27.06
C LEU A 168 -6.12 -33.72 -28.25
#